data_97ab8daac4cfe5d7dedafb6f5021e24d
#
_entry.id   97ab8daac4cfe5d7dedafb6f5021e24d
#
_cell.length_a   1.000
_cell.length_b   1.000
_cell.length_c   1.000
_cell.angle_alpha   90.00
_cell.angle_beta   90.00
_cell.angle_gamma   90.00
#
_symmetry.space_group_name_H-M   'P 1'
#
loop_
_entity.id
_entity.type
_entity.pdbx_description
1 polymer ?
#
loop_
_entity_poly.entity_id
_entity_poly.type
_entity_poly.pdbx_seq_one_letter_code
_entity_poly.pdbx_strand_id
1 'polypeptide(L)'
;IQFRWVIKKELLYVPLFGWALYAAKNVFIDRSNREKAIASINKAVNRLPQGVSLLVFAEGTRSKDGTLQKFKKGGFTIAIERKMPILPVVVKGSRAILPKGSLIFHSGNIEVVVCDPIPADQYTHETIEDLINKTHNVIEHELSVS
;
A
#
# COMPACT_ATOMS: atom_id res chain seq x y z
N ILE A 1 -7.97 -10.48 9.70
CA ILE A 1 -8.25 -9.65 8.51
C ILE A 1 -7.71 -10.38 7.29
N GLN A 2 -8.57 -10.59 6.28
CA GLN A 2 -8.12 -11.09 4.99
C GLN A 2 -7.80 -9.91 4.07
N PHE A 3 -6.67 -9.96 3.37
CA PHE A 3 -6.29 -8.90 2.44
C PHE A 3 -5.65 -9.43 1.16
N ARG A 4 -5.62 -8.61 0.13
CA ARG A 4 -4.91 -8.83 -1.13
C ARG A 4 -3.91 -7.70 -1.33
N TRP A 5 -2.71 -8.07 -1.72
CA TRP A 5 -1.64 -7.12 -1.99
C TRP A 5 -1.82 -6.49 -3.36
N VAL A 6 -1.58 -5.18 -3.45
CA VAL A 6 -1.41 -4.49 -4.73
C VAL A 6 0.08 -4.47 -5.05
N ILE A 7 0.48 -5.29 -6.01
CA ILE A 7 1.88 -5.56 -6.32
C ILE A 7 2.23 -5.25 -7.77
N LYS A 8 3.52 -5.11 -8.02
CA LYS A 8 4.06 -4.80 -9.34
C LYS A 8 3.91 -5.98 -10.29
N LYS A 9 3.41 -5.73 -11.51
CA LYS A 9 3.16 -6.76 -12.55
C LYS A 9 4.41 -7.60 -12.85
N GLU A 10 5.59 -7.00 -12.82
CA GLU A 10 6.85 -7.65 -13.13
C GLU A 10 7.19 -8.80 -12.17
N LEU A 11 6.63 -8.81 -10.97
CA LEU A 11 6.80 -9.93 -10.03
C LEU A 11 6.14 -11.22 -10.50
N LEU A 12 5.18 -11.16 -11.45
CA LEU A 12 4.62 -12.35 -12.08
C LEU A 12 5.68 -13.20 -12.83
N TYR A 13 6.71 -12.53 -13.34
CA TYR A 13 7.76 -13.18 -14.14
C TYR A 13 8.85 -13.83 -13.31
N VAL A 14 8.79 -13.70 -11.97
CA VAL A 14 9.70 -14.41 -11.07
C VAL A 14 9.19 -15.83 -10.88
N PRO A 15 9.91 -16.87 -11.37
CA PRO A 15 9.46 -18.25 -11.27
C PRO A 15 9.16 -18.67 -9.83
N LEU A 16 8.18 -19.53 -9.63
CA LEU A 16 7.65 -20.00 -8.35
C LEU A 16 7.03 -18.87 -7.51
N PHE A 17 7.75 -17.79 -7.26
CA PHE A 17 7.28 -16.66 -6.45
C PHE A 17 6.09 -15.94 -7.10
N GLY A 18 6.20 -15.60 -8.39
CA GLY A 18 5.12 -14.97 -9.15
C GLY A 18 3.87 -15.85 -9.22
N TRP A 19 4.06 -17.16 -9.40
CA TRP A 19 2.95 -18.13 -9.43
C TRP A 19 2.25 -18.25 -8.06
N ALA A 20 3.02 -18.28 -6.98
CA ALA A 20 2.47 -18.28 -5.63
C ALA A 20 1.65 -16.98 -5.35
N LEU A 21 2.18 -15.81 -5.74
CA LEU A 21 1.47 -14.54 -5.62
C LEU A 21 0.18 -14.51 -6.45
N TYR A 22 0.19 -15.11 -7.65
CA TYR A 22 -1.00 -15.22 -8.50
C TYR A 22 -2.04 -16.17 -7.89
N ALA A 23 -1.62 -17.34 -7.43
CA ALA A 23 -2.49 -18.31 -6.75
C ALA A 23 -3.13 -17.71 -5.49
N ALA A 24 -2.42 -16.83 -4.77
CA ALA A 24 -2.94 -16.09 -3.63
C ALA A 24 -3.94 -14.96 -4.03
N LYS A 25 -4.31 -14.84 -5.32
CA LYS A 25 -5.28 -13.88 -5.85
C LYS A 25 -4.91 -12.41 -5.56
N ASN A 26 -3.61 -12.11 -5.53
CA ASN A 26 -3.14 -10.75 -5.39
C ASN A 26 -3.43 -9.89 -6.63
N VAL A 27 -3.43 -8.58 -6.47
CA VAL A 27 -3.72 -7.62 -7.54
C VAL A 27 -2.42 -7.15 -8.18
N PHE A 28 -2.23 -7.46 -9.46
CA PHE A 28 -1.06 -7.05 -10.22
C PHE A 28 -1.36 -5.77 -11.00
N ILE A 29 -0.50 -4.77 -10.86
CA ILE A 29 -0.63 -3.49 -11.54
C ILE A 29 0.59 -3.15 -12.38
N ASP A 30 0.35 -2.58 -13.54
CA ASP A 30 1.37 -1.96 -14.36
C ASP A 30 1.54 -0.50 -13.92
N ARG A 31 2.65 -0.19 -13.24
CA ARG A 31 2.90 1.15 -12.71
C ARG A 31 3.48 2.11 -13.76
N SER A 32 3.81 1.63 -14.96
CA SER A 32 4.31 2.46 -16.05
C SER A 32 3.19 3.29 -16.69
N ASN A 33 1.94 2.83 -16.57
CA ASN A 33 0.77 3.53 -17.09
C ASN A 33 -0.27 3.74 -15.97
N ARG A 34 -0.50 5.01 -15.62
CA ARG A 34 -1.40 5.41 -14.53
C ARG A 34 -2.84 4.95 -14.75
N GLU A 35 -3.36 5.12 -15.98
CA GLU A 35 -4.75 4.78 -16.29
C GLU A 35 -4.98 3.26 -16.23
N LYS A 36 -4.05 2.48 -16.79
CA LYS A 36 -4.09 1.02 -16.73
C LYS A 36 -3.96 0.51 -15.29
N ALA A 37 -3.13 1.17 -14.47
CA ALA A 37 -2.99 0.84 -13.07
C ALA A 37 -4.32 1.04 -12.33
N ILE A 38 -4.96 2.21 -12.46
CA ILE A 38 -6.25 2.53 -11.85
C ILE A 38 -7.33 1.55 -12.32
N ALA A 39 -7.43 1.31 -13.63
CA ALA A 39 -8.40 0.37 -14.19
C ALA A 39 -8.21 -1.07 -13.64
N SER A 40 -6.96 -1.51 -13.49
CA SER A 40 -6.63 -2.82 -12.93
C SER A 40 -7.05 -2.94 -11.46
N ILE A 41 -6.81 -1.89 -10.66
CA ILE A 41 -7.22 -1.87 -9.26
C ILE A 41 -8.74 -1.81 -9.16
N ASN A 42 -9.42 -0.97 -9.93
CA ASN A 42 -10.89 -0.90 -9.96
C ASN A 42 -11.52 -2.25 -10.32
N LYS A 43 -10.98 -2.94 -11.33
CA LYS A 43 -11.41 -4.29 -11.68
C LYS A 43 -11.21 -5.29 -10.55
N ALA A 44 -10.10 -5.18 -9.83
CA ALA A 44 -9.81 -6.05 -8.70
C ALA A 44 -10.74 -5.78 -7.53
N VAL A 45 -10.98 -4.51 -7.17
CA VAL A 45 -11.92 -4.12 -6.11
C VAL A 45 -13.33 -4.65 -6.37
N ASN A 46 -13.81 -4.55 -7.63
CA ASN A 46 -15.11 -5.08 -8.02
C ASN A 46 -15.25 -6.61 -7.84
N ARG A 47 -14.12 -7.31 -7.76
CA ARG A 47 -14.05 -8.78 -7.61
C ARG A 47 -13.65 -9.21 -6.20
N LEU A 48 -13.36 -8.26 -5.31
CA LEU A 48 -13.02 -8.59 -3.92
C LEU A 48 -14.23 -9.23 -3.23
N PRO A 49 -14.04 -10.38 -2.59
CA PRO A 49 -15.06 -10.92 -1.72
C PRO A 49 -15.36 -9.94 -0.57
N GLN A 50 -16.56 -10.00 -0.05
CA GLN A 50 -16.95 -9.20 1.12
C GLN A 50 -16.02 -9.50 2.32
N GLY A 51 -15.61 -8.47 3.03
CA GLY A 51 -14.70 -8.59 4.17
C GLY A 51 -13.21 -8.73 3.83
N VAL A 52 -12.83 -8.65 2.54
CA VAL A 52 -11.43 -8.67 2.10
C VAL A 52 -10.94 -7.25 1.82
N SER A 53 -9.83 -6.87 2.43
CA SER A 53 -9.19 -5.57 2.28
C SER A 53 -8.13 -5.55 1.16
N LEU A 54 -7.81 -4.35 0.65
CA LEU A 54 -6.64 -4.14 -0.23
C LEU A 54 -5.48 -3.57 0.60
N LEU A 55 -4.32 -4.21 0.51
CA LEU A 55 -3.09 -3.68 1.08
C LEU A 55 -2.28 -2.98 -0.01
N VAL A 56 -2.04 -1.68 0.19
CA VAL A 56 -1.35 -0.81 -0.76
C VAL A 56 -0.18 -0.13 -0.07
N PHE A 57 1.01 -0.23 -0.64
CA PHE A 57 2.13 0.61 -0.22
C PHE A 57 1.94 2.01 -0.79
N ALA A 58 1.54 2.96 0.05
CA ALA A 58 1.14 4.30 -0.36
C ALA A 58 2.24 5.09 -1.07
N GLU A 59 3.49 4.92 -0.67
CA GLU A 59 4.67 5.53 -1.30
C GLU A 59 4.96 4.97 -2.70
N GLY A 60 4.51 3.75 -3.00
CA GLY A 60 4.75 3.06 -4.28
C GLY A 60 6.18 2.56 -4.48
N THR A 61 7.14 2.97 -3.68
CA THR A 61 8.55 2.50 -3.68
C THR A 61 9.13 2.57 -2.28
N ARG A 62 10.16 1.78 -2.00
CA ARG A 62 10.88 1.86 -0.73
C ARG A 62 11.69 3.17 -0.65
N SER A 63 11.72 3.83 0.50
CA SER A 63 12.60 4.96 0.78
C SER A 63 14.08 4.56 0.68
N LYS A 64 14.96 5.49 0.29
CA LYS A 64 16.41 5.27 0.24
C LYS A 64 17.06 5.60 1.59
N ASP A 65 16.60 6.65 2.22
CA ASP A 65 17.15 7.23 3.45
C ASP A 65 16.34 6.91 4.71
N GLY A 66 15.15 6.34 4.54
CA GLY A 66 14.21 6.01 5.61
C GLY A 66 13.17 7.08 5.86
N THR A 67 13.24 8.21 5.15
CA THR A 67 12.22 9.26 5.25
C THR A 67 10.92 8.83 4.58
N LEU A 68 9.80 9.24 5.15
CA LEU A 68 8.48 8.98 4.58
C LEU A 68 8.33 9.77 3.27
N GLN A 69 8.01 9.04 2.20
CA GLN A 69 7.86 9.61 0.86
C GLN A 69 6.44 10.14 0.64
N LYS A 70 6.27 10.99 -0.37
CA LYS A 70 4.93 11.41 -0.81
C LYS A 70 4.08 10.22 -1.27
N PHE A 71 2.83 10.20 -0.84
CA PHE A 71 1.92 9.12 -1.18
C PHE A 71 1.37 9.27 -2.61
N LYS A 72 1.11 8.12 -3.24
CA LYS A 72 0.52 8.03 -4.57
C LYS A 72 -1.00 8.09 -4.46
N LYS A 73 -1.65 8.91 -5.28
CA LYS A 73 -3.10 9.14 -5.25
C LYS A 73 -3.95 7.88 -5.51
N GLY A 74 -3.43 6.89 -6.24
CA GLY A 74 -4.25 5.78 -6.77
C GLY A 74 -5.03 4.99 -5.71
N GLY A 75 -4.44 4.68 -4.57
CA GLY A 75 -5.14 3.99 -3.48
C GLY A 75 -6.23 4.87 -2.85
N PHE A 76 -5.96 6.15 -2.68
CA PHE A 76 -6.91 7.11 -2.11
C PHE A 76 -8.09 7.38 -3.04
N THR A 77 -7.84 7.48 -4.35
CA THR A 77 -8.90 7.60 -5.36
C THR A 77 -9.92 6.46 -5.21
N ILE A 78 -9.42 5.23 -5.09
CA ILE A 78 -10.28 4.05 -4.94
C ILE A 78 -11.02 4.06 -3.60
N ALA A 79 -10.34 4.45 -2.52
CA ALA A 79 -10.96 4.55 -1.20
C ALA A 79 -12.17 5.52 -1.23
N ILE A 80 -12.03 6.67 -1.89
CA ILE A 80 -13.11 7.66 -2.08
C ILE A 80 -14.23 7.09 -2.95
N GLU A 81 -13.90 6.58 -4.15
CA GLU A 81 -14.90 6.06 -5.11
C GLU A 81 -15.73 4.91 -4.53
N ARG A 82 -15.12 4.11 -3.66
CA ARG A 82 -15.75 2.94 -3.04
C ARG A 82 -16.22 3.16 -1.62
N LYS A 83 -16.03 4.37 -1.08
CA LYS A 83 -16.36 4.71 0.31
C LYS A 83 -15.73 3.74 1.32
N MET A 84 -14.52 3.26 0.99
CA MET A 84 -13.78 2.32 1.83
C MET A 84 -12.92 3.10 2.82
N PRO A 85 -12.95 2.77 4.11
CA PRO A 85 -12.06 3.40 5.09
C PRO A 85 -10.61 3.04 4.79
N ILE A 86 -9.69 3.96 5.08
CA ILE A 86 -8.26 3.74 5.03
C ILE A 86 -7.80 3.34 6.42
N LEU A 87 -7.14 2.19 6.54
CA LEU A 87 -6.50 1.73 7.75
C LEU A 87 -4.99 1.96 7.60
N PRO A 88 -4.41 3.01 8.22
CA PRO A 88 -2.97 3.23 8.17
C PRO A 88 -2.25 2.14 8.96
N VAL A 89 -1.20 1.58 8.36
CA VAL A 89 -0.35 0.58 9.01
C VAL A 89 1.10 0.99 8.82
N VAL A 90 1.83 1.09 9.92
CA VAL A 90 3.23 1.49 9.95
C VAL A 90 4.11 0.26 10.22
N VAL A 91 5.15 0.08 9.41
CA VAL A 91 6.13 -0.99 9.58
C VAL A 91 7.48 -0.36 9.91
N LYS A 92 7.92 -0.51 11.15
CA LYS A 92 9.21 0.01 11.65
C LYS A 92 10.29 -1.09 11.60
N GLY A 93 11.55 -0.72 11.47
CA GLY A 93 12.70 -1.65 11.54
C GLY A 93 13.01 -2.43 10.25
N SER A 94 12.10 -2.52 9.30
CA SER A 94 12.28 -3.34 8.08
C SER A 94 13.49 -2.93 7.22
N ARG A 95 13.87 -1.64 7.24
CA ARG A 95 15.04 -1.14 6.52
C ARG A 95 16.37 -1.66 7.10
N ALA A 96 16.47 -1.80 8.40
CA ALA A 96 17.66 -2.35 9.06
C ALA A 96 17.87 -3.82 8.66
N ILE A 97 16.78 -4.58 8.48
CA ILE A 97 16.83 -5.99 8.10
C ILE A 97 17.18 -6.15 6.62
N LEU A 98 16.55 -5.39 5.72
CA LEU A 98 16.79 -5.46 4.28
C LEU A 98 16.84 -4.06 3.66
N PRO A 99 18.01 -3.41 3.64
CA PRO A 99 18.18 -2.11 2.99
C PRO A 99 17.81 -2.15 1.51
N LYS A 100 17.34 -1.01 0.99
CA LYS A 100 17.01 -0.89 -0.45
C LYS A 100 18.25 -1.13 -1.31
N GLY A 101 18.16 -2.07 -2.24
CA GLY A 101 19.26 -2.45 -3.14
C GLY A 101 20.18 -3.53 -2.60
N SER A 102 20.05 -3.92 -1.32
CA SER A 102 20.74 -5.06 -0.76
C SER A 102 19.99 -6.37 -0.98
N LEU A 103 20.72 -7.47 -1.12
CA LEU A 103 20.23 -8.85 -1.05
C LEU A 103 20.65 -9.51 0.26
N ILE A 104 21.38 -8.81 1.13
CA ILE A 104 21.87 -9.33 2.40
C ILE A 104 20.87 -8.98 3.48
N PHE A 105 20.39 -10.00 4.20
CA PHE A 105 19.51 -9.84 5.34
C PHE A 105 20.33 -9.72 6.62
N HIS A 106 19.94 -8.77 7.45
CA HIS A 106 20.47 -8.58 8.79
C HIS A 106 19.44 -9.01 9.84
N SER A 107 19.89 -9.44 11.00
CA SER A 107 19.00 -9.67 12.14
C SER A 107 18.45 -8.35 12.65
N GLY A 108 17.21 -8.36 13.13
CA GLY A 108 16.57 -7.16 13.67
C GLY A 108 15.12 -7.41 14.04
N ASN A 109 14.50 -6.41 14.64
CA ASN A 109 13.10 -6.44 15.03
C ASN A 109 12.26 -5.67 14.02
N ILE A 110 11.06 -6.18 13.74
CA ILE A 110 10.03 -5.47 12.98
C ILE A 110 8.87 -5.21 13.94
N GLU A 111 8.50 -3.95 14.03
CA GLU A 111 7.29 -3.51 14.71
C GLU A 111 6.24 -3.14 13.68
N VAL A 112 5.01 -3.57 13.91
CA VAL A 112 3.85 -3.23 13.07
C VAL A 112 2.83 -2.52 13.93
N VAL A 113 2.59 -1.25 13.63
CA VAL A 113 1.59 -0.43 14.31
C VAL A 113 0.37 -0.28 13.40
N VAL A 114 -0.80 -0.62 13.92
CA VAL A 114 -2.08 -0.45 13.24
C VAL A 114 -2.78 0.75 13.86
N CYS A 115 -2.98 1.79 13.07
CA CYS A 115 -3.60 3.04 13.51
C CYS A 115 -5.13 2.98 13.38
N ASP A 116 -5.81 4.02 13.86
CA ASP A 116 -7.26 4.13 13.71
C ASP A 116 -7.68 4.30 12.25
N PRO A 117 -8.81 3.71 11.84
CA PRO A 117 -9.30 3.84 10.49
C PRO A 117 -9.75 5.27 10.18
N ILE A 118 -9.40 5.76 9.00
CA ILE A 118 -9.80 7.08 8.48
C ILE A 118 -10.95 6.87 7.51
N PRO A 119 -12.18 7.37 7.80
CA PRO A 119 -13.29 7.33 6.87
C PRO A 119 -12.97 8.08 5.59
N ALA A 120 -13.22 7.48 4.42
CA ALA A 120 -12.99 8.11 3.13
C ALA A 120 -14.29 8.60 2.44
N ASP A 121 -15.44 8.27 2.99
CA ASP A 121 -16.76 8.62 2.46
C ASP A 121 -17.10 10.12 2.53
N GLN A 122 -16.42 10.85 3.42
CA GLN A 122 -16.54 12.30 3.56
C GLN A 122 -15.64 13.11 2.62
N TYR A 123 -14.80 12.44 1.83
CA TYR A 123 -13.87 13.08 0.89
C TYR A 123 -14.34 12.89 -0.55
N THR A 124 -13.93 13.84 -1.41
CA THR A 124 -14.20 13.84 -2.86
C THR A 124 -12.88 13.85 -3.64
N HIS A 125 -12.94 13.76 -4.96
CA HIS A 125 -11.77 13.93 -5.81
C HIS A 125 -11.10 15.31 -5.68
N GLU A 126 -11.87 16.33 -5.27
CA GLU A 126 -11.37 17.70 -5.03
C GLU A 126 -10.62 17.79 -3.69
N THR A 127 -11.07 17.04 -2.68
CA THR A 127 -10.47 17.03 -1.33
C THR A 127 -9.55 15.82 -1.08
N ILE A 128 -9.16 15.11 -2.13
CA ILE A 128 -8.28 13.93 -2.03
C ILE A 128 -6.93 14.24 -1.37
N GLU A 129 -6.40 15.46 -1.57
CA GLU A 129 -5.13 15.87 -0.96
C GLU A 129 -5.26 15.97 0.57
N ASP A 130 -6.42 16.38 1.08
CA ASP A 130 -6.65 16.46 2.52
C ASP A 130 -6.65 15.06 3.15
N LEU A 131 -7.27 14.07 2.47
CA LEU A 131 -7.24 12.68 2.91
C LEU A 131 -5.81 12.11 2.89
N ILE A 132 -5.04 12.42 1.84
CA ILE A 132 -3.62 12.02 1.71
C ILE A 132 -2.81 12.64 2.85
N ASN A 133 -2.93 13.95 3.08
CA ASN A 133 -2.20 14.67 4.11
C ASN A 133 -2.57 14.15 5.52
N LYS A 134 -3.86 13.92 5.79
CA LYS A 134 -4.29 13.33 7.05
C LYS A 134 -3.66 11.97 7.29
N THR A 135 -3.68 11.10 6.28
CA THR A 135 -3.08 9.76 6.37
C THR A 135 -1.57 9.84 6.54
N HIS A 136 -0.91 10.75 5.82
CA HIS A 136 0.53 10.97 5.90
C HIS A 136 0.93 11.42 7.31
N ASN A 137 0.22 12.41 7.87
CA ASN A 137 0.49 12.93 9.22
C ASN A 137 0.33 11.86 10.31
N VAL A 138 -0.68 10.99 10.20
CA VAL A 138 -0.87 9.86 11.13
C VAL A 138 0.34 8.91 11.08
N ILE A 139 0.80 8.55 9.87
CA ILE A 139 1.93 7.64 9.69
C ILE A 139 3.24 8.30 10.14
N GLU A 140 3.44 9.58 9.82
CA GLU A 140 4.63 10.35 10.22
C GLU A 140 4.73 10.48 11.74
N HIS A 141 3.61 10.77 12.41
CA HIS A 141 3.53 10.82 13.87
C HIS A 141 3.96 9.47 14.47
N GLU A 142 3.41 8.35 14.01
CA GLU A 142 3.76 7.03 14.51
C GLU A 142 5.22 6.66 14.24
N LEU A 143 5.80 7.11 13.14
CA LEU A 143 7.23 6.92 12.86
C LEU A 143 8.13 7.74 13.77
N SER A 144 7.66 8.87 14.29
CA SER A 144 8.42 9.76 15.20
C SER A 144 8.38 9.31 16.67
N VAL A 145 7.37 8.55 17.07
CA VAL A 145 7.20 7.97 18.41
C VAL A 145 7.95 6.63 18.47
N SER A 146 9.28 6.69 18.52
CA SER A 146 10.15 5.49 18.60
C SER A 146 10.98 5.52 19.85
#